data_bcb32e51c0f50a40d0f04a7d246e7835
#
_entry.id   bcb32e51c0f50a40d0f04a7d246e7835
#
_cell.length_a   1.000
_cell.length_b   1.000
_cell.length_c   1.000
_cell.angle_alpha   90.00
_cell.angle_beta   90.00
_cell.angle_gamma   90.00
#
_symmetry.space_group_name_H-M   'P 1'
#
loop_
_entity.id
_entity.type
_entity.pdbx_description
1 polymer ?
#
loop_
_entity_poly.entity_id
_entity_poly.type
_entity_poly.pdbx_seq_one_letter_code
_entity_poly.pdbx_strand_id
1 'polypeptide(L)'
;MSKPEMNVALICGPDCDMDTQAIRAAFEYFGARVFMYWIGRPSDFIAVLSGEDIFPDTDLIILNFHGDEGQFVMPELGESVYEEGEPRGDFGPAEIRRFAKLDGRTVLANGCDLGNGELAQAFLECGCKTYIGPDDYPDGNAALMFALRFGYELIQNKKTIQEAYHTARATDEETTMYQIYEQ
;
A
#
# COMPACT_ATOMS: atom_id res chain seq x y z
N MET A 1 -9.44 4.03 27.59
CA MET A 1 -9.32 3.41 26.26
C MET A 1 -7.92 2.82 26.17
N SER A 2 -7.81 1.54 25.83
CA SER A 2 -6.48 0.93 25.56
C SER A 2 -5.82 1.62 24.37
N LYS A 3 -4.48 1.72 24.38
CA LYS A 3 -3.72 2.20 23.20
C LYS A 3 -4.05 1.28 22.02
N PRO A 4 -4.28 1.81 20.79
CA PRO A 4 -4.47 0.96 19.62
C PRO A 4 -3.24 0.08 19.43
N GLU A 5 -3.44 -1.13 18.95
CA GLU A 5 -2.37 -2.12 18.82
C GLU A 5 -1.44 -1.82 17.66
N MET A 6 -1.94 -1.10 16.63
CA MET A 6 -1.21 -0.73 15.42
C MET A 6 -1.81 0.53 14.81
N ASN A 7 -0.98 1.42 14.29
CA ASN A 7 -1.40 2.54 13.47
C ASN A 7 -1.17 2.21 11.98
N VAL A 8 -2.21 2.31 11.19
CA VAL A 8 -2.19 1.98 9.75
C VAL A 8 -2.52 3.23 8.94
N ALA A 9 -1.65 3.59 8.00
CA ALA A 9 -1.99 4.52 6.93
C ALA A 9 -2.57 3.72 5.77
N LEU A 10 -3.83 3.97 5.43
CA LEU A 10 -4.52 3.31 4.32
C LEU A 10 -4.78 4.32 3.22
N ILE A 11 -4.08 4.15 2.10
CA ILE A 11 -4.10 5.06 0.96
C ILE A 11 -5.01 4.48 -0.11
N CYS A 12 -6.01 5.26 -0.49
CA CYS A 12 -7.00 4.92 -1.49
C CYS A 12 -6.68 5.58 -2.82
N GLY A 13 -6.26 4.80 -3.79
CA GLY A 13 -6.11 5.21 -5.18
C GLY A 13 -7.45 5.40 -5.89
N PRO A 14 -7.43 5.86 -7.15
CA PRO A 14 -8.63 6.02 -7.98
C PRO A 14 -9.42 4.71 -8.08
N ASP A 15 -10.75 4.81 -7.99
CA ASP A 15 -11.70 3.71 -8.15
C ASP A 15 -11.51 2.48 -7.20
N CYS A 16 -10.76 2.67 -6.09
CA CYS A 16 -10.50 1.64 -5.07
C CYS A 16 -11.32 1.82 -3.78
N ASP A 17 -12.45 2.54 -3.82
CA ASP A 17 -13.24 2.92 -2.65
C ASP A 17 -13.78 1.72 -1.87
N MET A 18 -14.36 0.75 -2.56
CA MET A 18 -15.07 -0.39 -1.94
C MET A 18 -14.11 -1.26 -1.16
N ASP A 19 -13.00 -1.64 -1.77
CA ASP A 19 -11.97 -2.48 -1.16
C ASP A 19 -11.32 -1.75 0.02
N THR A 20 -11.02 -0.46 -0.17
CA THR A 20 -10.45 0.40 0.86
C THR A 20 -11.36 0.48 2.09
N GLN A 21 -12.67 0.65 1.91
CA GLN A 21 -13.62 0.66 3.02
C GLN A 21 -13.72 -0.70 3.72
N ALA A 22 -13.65 -1.81 2.97
CA ALA A 22 -13.65 -3.15 3.54
C ALA A 22 -12.37 -3.40 4.37
N ILE A 23 -11.20 -3.02 3.84
CA ILE A 23 -9.92 -3.11 4.55
C ILE A 23 -9.98 -2.28 5.83
N ARG A 24 -10.41 -1.03 5.75
CA ARG A 24 -10.57 -0.15 6.91
C ARG A 24 -11.42 -0.78 7.99
N ALA A 25 -12.65 -1.18 7.64
CA ALA A 25 -13.60 -1.73 8.61
C ALA A 25 -13.04 -2.97 9.32
N ALA A 26 -12.37 -3.86 8.58
CA ALA A 26 -11.76 -5.06 9.14
C ALA A 26 -10.58 -4.73 10.09
N PHE A 27 -9.66 -3.86 9.67
CA PHE A 27 -8.50 -3.49 10.47
C PHE A 27 -8.90 -2.78 11.76
N GLU A 28 -9.89 -1.86 11.70
CA GLU A 28 -10.44 -1.20 12.89
C GLU A 28 -11.14 -2.23 13.82
N TYR A 29 -11.86 -3.20 13.25
CA TYR A 29 -12.47 -4.29 14.02
C TYR A 29 -11.42 -5.19 14.70
N PHE A 30 -10.25 -5.39 14.05
CA PHE A 30 -9.13 -6.11 14.65
C PHE A 30 -8.37 -5.31 15.72
N GLY A 31 -8.66 -4.01 15.89
CA GLY A 31 -8.08 -3.17 16.93
C GLY A 31 -7.01 -2.19 16.46
N ALA A 32 -6.77 -2.07 15.15
CA ALA A 32 -5.92 -1.03 14.61
C ALA A 32 -6.59 0.36 14.67
N ARG A 33 -5.76 1.39 14.62
CA ARG A 33 -6.20 2.74 14.25
C ARG A 33 -5.86 2.97 12.79
N VAL A 34 -6.86 3.26 11.96
CA VAL A 34 -6.68 3.47 10.52
C VAL A 34 -6.82 4.95 10.17
N PHE A 35 -5.78 5.50 9.56
CA PHE A 35 -5.76 6.83 8.97
C PHE A 35 -5.97 6.69 7.48
N MET A 36 -7.06 7.29 6.97
CA MET A 36 -7.44 7.22 5.56
C MET A 36 -6.87 8.40 4.77
N TYR A 37 -6.26 8.11 3.62
CA TYR A 37 -5.74 9.10 2.68
C TYR A 37 -6.34 8.84 1.30
N TRP A 38 -7.09 9.81 0.80
CA TRP A 38 -7.73 9.73 -0.51
C TRP A 38 -6.87 10.43 -1.55
N ILE A 39 -6.52 9.75 -2.61
CA ILE A 39 -5.69 10.30 -3.67
C ILE A 39 -6.60 10.84 -4.77
N GLY A 40 -6.83 12.13 -4.75
CA GLY A 40 -7.59 12.86 -5.76
C GLY A 40 -6.72 13.44 -6.88
N ARG A 41 -5.39 13.52 -6.66
CA ARG A 41 -4.41 14.06 -7.59
C ARG A 41 -3.00 13.52 -7.30
N PRO A 42 -2.06 13.61 -8.25
CA PRO A 42 -0.68 13.12 -8.05
C PRO A 42 0.06 13.75 -6.86
N SER A 43 -0.15 15.04 -6.58
CA SER A 43 0.48 15.70 -5.43
C SER A 43 0.03 15.16 -4.08
N ASP A 44 -1.22 14.65 -3.94
CA ASP A 44 -1.67 13.98 -2.72
C ASP A 44 -0.82 12.72 -2.45
N PHE A 45 -0.53 11.94 -3.51
CA PHE A 45 0.30 10.75 -3.37
C PHE A 45 1.75 11.09 -3.05
N ILE A 46 2.28 12.19 -3.62
CA ILE A 46 3.62 12.70 -3.28
C ILE A 46 3.70 13.09 -1.80
N ALA A 47 2.70 13.79 -1.26
CA ALA A 47 2.65 14.17 0.15
C ALA A 47 2.65 12.96 1.08
N VAL A 48 1.96 11.89 0.69
CA VAL A 48 1.98 10.61 1.40
C VAL A 48 3.36 9.93 1.28
N LEU A 49 3.91 9.80 0.08
CA LEU A 49 5.20 9.15 -0.16
C LEU A 49 6.37 9.87 0.51
N SER A 50 6.34 11.21 0.53
CA SER A 50 7.37 12.04 1.21
C SER A 50 7.28 11.97 2.74
N GLY A 51 6.19 11.44 3.28
CA GLY A 51 5.92 11.38 4.71
C GLY A 51 5.37 12.68 5.30
N GLU A 52 5.10 13.71 4.48
CA GLU A 52 4.58 15.00 4.95
C GLU A 52 3.18 14.86 5.57
N ASP A 53 2.30 14.07 4.95
CA ASP A 53 0.91 13.88 5.41
C ASP A 53 0.70 12.59 6.21
N ILE A 54 1.68 11.69 6.27
CA ILE A 54 1.54 10.45 7.04
C ILE A 54 1.65 10.71 8.55
N PHE A 55 0.72 10.16 9.31
CA PHE A 55 0.80 10.17 10.78
C PHE A 55 2.16 9.60 11.24
N PRO A 56 2.91 10.34 12.09
CA PRO A 56 4.32 9.99 12.39
C PRO A 56 4.53 8.59 12.97
N ASP A 57 3.61 8.13 13.83
CA ASP A 57 3.67 6.82 14.48
C ASP A 57 2.99 5.70 13.66
N THR A 58 3.00 5.81 12.34
CA THR A 58 2.45 4.77 11.44
C THR A 58 3.35 3.55 11.41
N ASP A 59 2.79 2.38 11.73
CA ASP A 59 3.48 1.09 11.74
C ASP A 59 3.42 0.38 10.37
N LEU A 60 2.31 0.53 9.65
CA LEU A 60 2.04 -0.11 8.36
C LEU A 60 1.41 0.88 7.39
N ILE A 61 1.91 0.92 6.17
CA ILE A 61 1.32 1.66 5.05
C ILE A 61 0.68 0.65 4.10
N ILE A 62 -0.59 0.83 3.77
CA ILE A 62 -1.30 0.04 2.75
C ILE A 62 -1.61 0.97 1.58
N LEU A 63 -1.02 0.69 0.43
CA LEU A 63 -1.28 1.37 -0.84
C LEU A 63 -2.31 0.56 -1.62
N ASN A 64 -3.58 0.90 -1.50
CA ASN A 64 -4.67 0.22 -2.20
C ASN A 64 -4.99 0.96 -3.50
N PHE A 65 -4.46 0.45 -4.61
CA PHE A 65 -4.48 1.08 -5.92
C PHE A 65 -4.79 0.06 -7.02
N HIS A 66 -5.23 0.54 -8.17
CA HIS A 66 -4.98 -0.18 -9.40
C HIS A 66 -3.51 -0.07 -9.77
N GLY A 67 -2.96 -1.13 -10.31
CA GLY A 67 -1.58 -1.16 -10.81
C GLY A 67 -1.53 -1.77 -12.21
N ASP A 68 -0.56 -1.34 -13.00
CA ASP A 68 -0.28 -1.87 -14.32
C ASP A 68 1.21 -1.70 -14.65
N GLU A 69 1.82 -2.73 -15.21
CA GLU A 69 3.23 -2.72 -15.63
C GLU A 69 4.20 -2.15 -14.57
N GLY A 70 4.02 -2.52 -13.30
CA GLY A 70 4.86 -2.03 -12.19
C GLY A 70 4.67 -0.55 -11.85
N GLN A 71 3.51 0.01 -12.14
CA GLN A 71 3.18 1.41 -11.87
C GLN A 71 1.84 1.53 -11.13
N PHE A 72 1.75 2.51 -10.23
CA PHE A 72 0.47 2.91 -9.61
C PHE A 72 -0.32 3.76 -10.60
N VAL A 73 -1.55 3.37 -10.87
CA VAL A 73 -2.47 4.15 -11.72
C VAL A 73 -2.90 5.41 -10.99
N MET A 74 -2.57 6.57 -11.56
CA MET A 74 -2.87 7.88 -10.98
C MET A 74 -4.18 8.47 -11.51
N PRO A 75 -4.82 9.40 -10.75
CA PRO A 75 -5.98 10.13 -11.24
C PRO A 75 -5.63 10.94 -12.50
N GLU A 76 -6.40 10.76 -13.57
CA GLU A 76 -6.30 11.61 -14.75
C GLU A 76 -7.10 12.90 -14.54
N LEU A 77 -6.41 14.05 -14.55
CA LEU A 77 -7.01 15.36 -14.36
C LEU A 77 -7.14 16.10 -15.70
N GLY A 78 -8.10 17.03 -15.75
CA GLY A 78 -8.15 17.96 -16.87
C GLY A 78 -6.88 18.83 -16.91
N GLU A 79 -6.38 19.16 -18.11
CA GLU A 79 -5.12 19.90 -18.33
C GLU A 79 -4.97 21.18 -17.48
N SER A 80 -6.07 21.91 -17.26
CA SER A 80 -6.08 23.15 -16.47
C SER A 80 -6.15 22.94 -14.96
N VAL A 81 -6.27 21.69 -14.50
CA VAL A 81 -6.41 21.35 -13.07
C VAL A 81 -5.07 20.99 -12.45
N TYR A 82 -4.11 20.51 -13.25
CA TYR A 82 -2.76 20.22 -12.75
C TYR A 82 -2.08 21.47 -12.21
N GLU A 83 -1.40 21.31 -11.08
CA GLU A 83 -0.54 22.37 -10.52
C GLU A 83 0.78 22.47 -11.29
N GLU A 84 1.45 23.62 -11.16
CA GLU A 84 2.76 23.83 -11.80
C GLU A 84 3.79 22.83 -11.24
N GLY A 85 4.39 22.03 -12.13
CA GLY A 85 5.39 21.01 -11.76
C GLY A 85 4.81 19.70 -11.23
N GLU A 86 3.48 19.57 -11.16
CA GLU A 86 2.83 18.31 -10.77
C GLU A 86 3.06 17.25 -11.85
N PRO A 87 3.52 16.03 -11.46
CA PRO A 87 3.70 14.93 -12.40
C PRO A 87 2.40 14.55 -13.10
N ARG A 88 2.52 14.08 -14.33
CA ARG A 88 1.41 13.56 -15.12
C ARG A 88 1.69 12.10 -15.48
N GLY A 89 0.66 11.29 -15.43
CA GLY A 89 0.76 9.86 -15.69
C GLY A 89 1.03 9.04 -14.40
N ASP A 90 1.20 7.75 -14.61
CA ASP A 90 1.31 6.77 -13.55
C ASP A 90 2.66 6.83 -12.83
N PHE A 91 2.67 6.36 -11.57
CA PHE A 91 3.87 6.41 -10.73
C PHE A 91 4.58 5.06 -10.73
N GLY A 92 5.72 5.02 -11.37
CA GLY A 92 6.62 3.88 -11.40
C GLY A 92 7.87 4.06 -10.53
N PRO A 93 8.89 3.21 -10.73
CA PRO A 93 10.12 3.23 -9.95
C PRO A 93 10.85 4.59 -9.92
N ALA A 94 10.75 5.36 -11.01
CA ALA A 94 11.40 6.68 -11.12
C ALA A 94 10.75 7.72 -10.18
N GLU A 95 9.41 7.76 -10.14
CA GLU A 95 8.65 8.63 -9.26
C GLU A 95 8.83 8.24 -7.80
N ILE A 96 8.84 6.93 -7.50
CA ILE A 96 9.12 6.43 -6.14
C ILE A 96 10.50 6.90 -5.67
N ARG A 97 11.56 6.70 -6.46
CA ARG A 97 12.91 7.17 -6.12
C ARG A 97 13.00 8.67 -5.93
N ARG A 98 12.19 9.41 -6.67
CA ARG A 98 12.17 10.87 -6.62
C ARG A 98 11.49 11.42 -5.37
N PHE A 99 10.40 10.82 -4.94
CA PHE A 99 9.49 11.43 -3.97
C PHE A 99 9.42 10.68 -2.63
N ALA A 100 9.67 9.37 -2.59
CA ALA A 100 9.45 8.59 -1.39
C ALA A 100 10.54 8.80 -0.32
N LYS A 101 10.10 8.85 0.95
CA LYS A 101 10.94 8.86 2.15
C LYS A 101 10.24 8.01 3.20
N LEU A 102 10.56 6.73 3.23
CA LEU A 102 9.77 5.72 3.96
C LEU A 102 10.62 5.00 5.04
N ASP A 103 11.54 5.71 5.66
CA ASP A 103 12.55 5.18 6.59
C ASP A 103 11.98 4.20 7.62
N GLY A 104 12.41 2.94 7.51
CA GLY A 104 12.06 1.85 8.41
C GLY A 104 10.61 1.36 8.33
N ARG A 105 9.80 1.85 7.40
CA ARG A 105 8.38 1.50 7.30
C ARG A 105 8.15 0.20 6.57
N THR A 106 7.04 -0.47 6.88
CA THR A 106 6.50 -1.60 6.12
C THR A 106 5.41 -1.10 5.18
N VAL A 107 5.47 -1.51 3.91
CA VAL A 107 4.51 -1.15 2.86
C VAL A 107 3.86 -2.42 2.31
N LEU A 108 2.54 -2.46 2.27
CA LEU A 108 1.74 -3.41 1.51
C LEU A 108 1.15 -2.65 0.31
N ALA A 109 1.63 -2.93 -0.89
CA ALA A 109 1.03 -2.46 -2.13
C ALA A 109 0.00 -3.49 -2.62
N ASN A 110 -1.26 -3.08 -2.62
CA ASN A 110 -2.40 -3.94 -2.93
C ASN A 110 -3.00 -3.51 -4.26
N GLY A 111 -2.48 -4.07 -5.35
CA GLY A 111 -2.89 -3.81 -6.73
C GLY A 111 -2.05 -4.61 -7.72
N CYS A 112 -2.57 -4.81 -8.93
CA CYS A 112 -1.95 -5.63 -9.97
C CYS A 112 -0.50 -5.19 -10.28
N ASP A 113 0.43 -6.16 -10.35
CA ASP A 113 1.86 -5.98 -10.65
C ASP A 113 2.60 -4.93 -9.79
N LEU A 114 2.02 -4.51 -8.67
CA LEU A 114 2.68 -3.60 -7.73
C LEU A 114 3.78 -4.28 -6.88
N GLY A 115 3.91 -5.59 -6.95
CA GLY A 115 5.04 -6.36 -6.42
C GLY A 115 6.16 -6.58 -7.44
N ASN A 116 6.13 -5.89 -8.57
CA ASN A 116 7.21 -5.90 -9.56
C ASN A 116 8.56 -5.61 -8.91
N GLY A 117 9.58 -6.41 -9.25
CA GLY A 117 10.88 -6.35 -8.56
C GLY A 117 11.59 -5.01 -8.69
N GLU A 118 11.43 -4.28 -9.81
CA GLU A 118 12.04 -2.95 -9.99
C GLU A 118 11.33 -1.90 -9.13
N LEU A 119 9.99 -1.97 -9.04
CA LEU A 119 9.21 -1.10 -8.16
C LEU A 119 9.54 -1.37 -6.69
N ALA A 120 9.58 -2.64 -6.28
CA ALA A 120 9.97 -3.03 -4.94
C ALA A 120 11.36 -2.52 -4.55
N GLN A 121 12.34 -2.66 -5.47
CA GLN A 121 13.69 -2.15 -5.28
C GLN A 121 13.71 -0.63 -5.06
N ALA A 122 12.90 0.13 -5.82
CA ALA A 122 12.78 1.58 -5.64
C ALA A 122 12.27 1.94 -4.24
N PHE A 123 11.28 1.22 -3.70
CA PHE A 123 10.81 1.42 -2.33
C PHE A 123 11.90 1.13 -1.28
N LEU A 124 12.63 0.03 -1.44
CA LEU A 124 13.74 -0.31 -0.52
C LEU A 124 14.85 0.76 -0.56
N GLU A 125 15.24 1.25 -1.73
CA GLU A 125 16.20 2.34 -1.92
C GLU A 125 15.76 3.64 -1.23
N CYS A 126 14.46 3.86 -1.07
CA CYS A 126 13.87 5.01 -0.37
C CYS A 126 13.64 4.77 1.14
N GLY A 127 14.30 3.75 1.72
CA GLY A 127 14.30 3.49 3.16
C GLY A 127 13.18 2.57 3.65
N CYS A 128 12.31 2.08 2.77
CA CYS A 128 11.31 1.08 3.13
C CYS A 128 12.01 -0.18 3.67
N LYS A 129 11.61 -0.65 4.85
CA LYS A 129 12.19 -1.85 5.47
C LYS A 129 11.68 -3.13 4.85
N THR A 130 10.35 -3.19 4.60
CA THR A 130 9.68 -4.34 4.03
C THR A 130 8.64 -3.86 3.03
N TYR A 131 8.69 -4.39 1.82
CA TYR A 131 7.72 -4.12 0.76
C TYR A 131 7.03 -5.42 0.35
N ILE A 132 5.70 -5.40 0.26
CA ILE A 132 4.87 -6.55 -0.12
C ILE A 132 3.92 -6.13 -1.22
N GLY A 133 3.81 -6.92 -2.28
CA GLY A 133 2.85 -6.70 -3.36
C GLY A 133 2.80 -7.89 -4.32
N PRO A 134 1.76 -8.02 -5.17
CA PRO A 134 1.68 -9.08 -6.16
C PRO A 134 2.56 -8.76 -7.38
N ASP A 135 3.28 -9.76 -7.87
CA ASP A 135 4.13 -9.68 -9.08
C ASP A 135 3.39 -10.13 -10.36
N ASP A 136 2.07 -10.22 -10.29
CA ASP A 136 1.16 -10.54 -11.38
C ASP A 136 -0.19 -9.84 -11.13
N TYR A 137 -1.24 -10.21 -11.84
CA TYR A 137 -2.56 -9.60 -11.84
C TYR A 137 -3.60 -10.46 -11.08
N PRO A 138 -3.60 -10.45 -9.73
CA PRO A 138 -4.59 -11.19 -8.96
C PRO A 138 -5.99 -10.61 -9.15
N ASP A 139 -7.01 -11.46 -9.03
CA ASP A 139 -8.40 -11.01 -8.93
C ASP A 139 -8.57 -10.07 -7.72
N GLY A 140 -9.34 -9.00 -7.89
CA GLY A 140 -9.58 -8.01 -6.83
C GLY A 140 -10.11 -8.60 -5.53
N ASN A 141 -10.94 -9.67 -5.60
CA ASN A 141 -11.40 -10.38 -4.42
C ASN A 141 -10.26 -11.08 -3.68
N ALA A 142 -9.30 -11.67 -4.41
CA ALA A 142 -8.14 -12.33 -3.83
C ALA A 142 -7.19 -11.30 -3.20
N ALA A 143 -6.99 -10.14 -3.85
CA ALA A 143 -6.22 -9.03 -3.30
C ALA A 143 -6.82 -8.52 -1.98
N LEU A 144 -8.13 -8.33 -1.92
CA LEU A 144 -8.84 -8.00 -0.68
C LEU A 144 -8.61 -9.07 0.39
N MET A 145 -8.77 -10.34 0.06
CA MET A 145 -8.59 -11.45 1.01
C MET A 145 -7.16 -11.55 1.54
N PHE A 146 -6.15 -11.28 0.68
CA PHE A 146 -4.76 -11.20 1.14
C PHE A 146 -4.60 -10.11 2.21
N ALA A 147 -5.06 -8.87 1.93
CA ALA A 147 -4.96 -7.75 2.84
C ALA A 147 -5.66 -8.04 4.19
N LEU A 148 -6.89 -8.59 4.15
CA LEU A 148 -7.65 -8.94 5.35
C LEU A 148 -6.96 -10.03 6.16
N ARG A 149 -6.49 -11.11 5.51
CA ARG A 149 -5.78 -12.20 6.18
C ARG A 149 -4.48 -11.72 6.80
N PHE A 150 -3.70 -10.93 6.07
CA PHE A 150 -2.46 -10.33 6.55
C PHE A 150 -2.70 -9.48 7.80
N GLY A 151 -3.68 -8.58 7.77
CA GLY A 151 -4.05 -7.75 8.91
C GLY A 151 -4.51 -8.56 10.13
N TYR A 152 -5.33 -9.58 9.91
CA TYR A 152 -5.77 -10.47 10.98
C TYR A 152 -4.59 -11.18 11.67
N GLU A 153 -3.65 -11.70 10.90
CA GLU A 153 -2.47 -12.38 11.45
C GLU A 153 -1.56 -11.44 12.23
N LEU A 154 -1.35 -10.22 11.74
CA LEU A 154 -0.54 -9.21 12.42
C LEU A 154 -1.20 -8.72 13.72
N ILE A 155 -2.48 -8.33 13.64
CA ILE A 155 -3.13 -7.58 14.73
C ILE A 155 -3.71 -8.53 15.78
N GLN A 156 -4.45 -9.57 15.36
CA GLN A 156 -5.11 -10.50 16.29
C GLN A 156 -4.18 -11.62 16.74
N ASN A 157 -3.43 -12.22 15.81
CA ASN A 157 -2.57 -13.36 16.11
C ASN A 157 -1.15 -12.95 16.51
N LYS A 158 -0.82 -11.64 16.49
CA LYS A 158 0.49 -11.08 16.89
C LYS A 158 1.68 -11.72 16.18
N LYS A 159 1.49 -12.13 14.94
CA LYS A 159 2.54 -12.68 14.11
C LYS A 159 3.50 -11.61 13.61
N THR A 160 4.71 -12.01 13.30
CA THR A 160 5.66 -11.17 12.57
C THR A 160 5.15 -10.87 11.15
N ILE A 161 5.73 -9.88 10.49
CA ILE A 161 5.40 -9.53 9.10
C ILE A 161 5.55 -10.76 8.19
N GLN A 162 6.66 -11.50 8.31
CA GLN A 162 6.94 -12.69 7.49
C GLN A 162 5.92 -13.80 7.75
N GLU A 163 5.61 -14.11 9.01
CA GLU A 163 4.62 -15.14 9.35
C GLU A 163 3.22 -14.78 8.85
N ALA A 164 2.81 -13.51 9.00
CA ALA A 164 1.54 -13.00 8.49
C ALA A 164 1.48 -13.07 6.97
N TYR A 165 2.56 -12.64 6.29
CA TYR A 165 2.70 -12.75 4.84
C TYR A 165 2.57 -14.19 4.37
N HIS A 166 3.33 -15.14 4.93
CA HIS A 166 3.25 -16.55 4.52
C HIS A 166 1.86 -17.14 4.73
N THR A 167 1.18 -16.76 5.81
CA THR A 167 -0.19 -17.22 6.06
C THR A 167 -1.20 -16.62 5.09
N ALA A 168 -1.08 -15.33 4.79
CA ALA A 168 -1.95 -14.66 3.83
C ALA A 168 -1.74 -15.18 2.40
N ARG A 169 -0.47 -15.37 2.01
CA ARG A 169 -0.08 -15.91 0.70
C ARG A 169 -0.61 -17.32 0.45
N ALA A 170 -0.82 -18.10 1.50
CA ALA A 170 -1.32 -19.49 1.42
C ALA A 170 -2.86 -19.58 1.42
N THR A 171 -3.60 -18.48 1.23
CA THR A 171 -5.06 -18.49 1.27
C THR A 171 -5.66 -19.19 0.06
N ASP A 172 -5.19 -18.88 -1.15
CA ASP A 172 -5.61 -19.50 -2.40
C ASP A 172 -4.51 -19.37 -3.48
N GLU A 173 -4.80 -19.78 -4.72
CA GLU A 173 -3.86 -19.74 -5.84
C GLU A 173 -3.49 -18.29 -6.23
N GLU A 174 -4.46 -17.39 -6.25
CA GLU A 174 -4.26 -15.99 -6.62
C GLU A 174 -3.38 -15.23 -5.60
N THR A 175 -3.58 -15.48 -4.31
CA THR A 175 -2.77 -14.86 -3.25
C THR A 175 -1.31 -15.32 -3.26
N THR A 176 -0.96 -16.41 -3.96
CA THR A 176 0.43 -16.84 -4.15
C THR A 176 1.25 -15.90 -5.02
N MET A 177 0.62 -14.98 -5.76
CA MET A 177 1.29 -13.95 -6.57
C MET A 177 1.99 -12.90 -5.70
N TYR A 178 1.61 -12.75 -4.43
CA TYR A 178 2.26 -11.79 -3.54
C TYR A 178 3.70 -12.17 -3.22
N GLN A 179 4.60 -11.20 -3.33
CA GLN A 179 6.01 -11.30 -3.00
C GLN A 179 6.36 -10.40 -1.82
N ILE A 180 7.42 -10.73 -1.09
CA ILE A 180 7.97 -9.93 -0.01
C ILE A 180 9.43 -9.60 -0.29
N TYR A 181 9.81 -8.33 -0.10
CA TYR A 181 11.14 -7.79 -0.30
C TYR A 181 11.58 -7.06 0.97
N GLU A 182 12.83 -7.26 1.37
CA GLU A 182 13.39 -6.71 2.59
C GLU A 182 14.78 -6.10 2.35
N GLN A 183 15.14 -5.08 3.15
CA GLN A 183 16.51 -4.54 3.18
C GLN A 183 17.48 -5.52 3.82
#